data_eafd10be5594d57ec7e4cafc75ce908b
#
_entry.id   eafd10be5594d57ec7e4cafc75ce908b
#
_cell.length_a   1.000
_cell.length_b   1.000
_cell.length_c   1.000
_cell.angle_alpha   90.00
_cell.angle_beta   90.00
_cell.angle_gamma   90.00
#
_symmetry.space_group_name_H-M   'P 1'
#
loop_
_entity.id
_entity.type
_entity.pdbx_description
1 polymer ?
#
loop_
_entity_poly.entity_id
_entity_poly.type
_entity_poly.pdbx_seq_one_letter_code
_entity_poly.pdbx_strand_id
1 'polypeptide(L)'
;MRKYCAALIVAGCWLASAARAQDTNALKTEIGMFEAQPGVVIVKGFGEVGSISTGAATISVRAKQSISVATGHKDFGIAVVIEGNQWRQIAIVDDDELDALLNGLDYLGKINYGVTPLPGFEASFTTKSGLQFIAFGSKRQSGIQTFLEYNDGPRISLTSNQWLQLSNLLGQAKSTLDSLRTPK
;
A
#
# COMPACT_ATOMS: atom_id res chain seq x y z
N MET A 1 28.43 3.09 -68.19
CA MET A 1 27.92 4.12 -67.27
C MET A 1 27.15 3.44 -66.16
N ARG A 2 27.76 3.25 -64.97
CA ARG A 2 27.15 2.61 -63.83
C ARG A 2 26.83 3.71 -62.78
N LYS A 3 25.55 3.88 -62.46
CA LYS A 3 25.07 4.81 -61.40
C LYS A 3 24.98 4.04 -60.10
N TYR A 4 25.79 4.40 -59.11
CA TYR A 4 25.68 3.89 -57.75
C TYR A 4 24.70 4.78 -56.96
N CYS A 5 23.59 4.22 -56.53
CA CYS A 5 22.70 4.82 -55.53
C CYS A 5 23.25 4.46 -54.14
N ALA A 6 23.67 5.46 -53.39
CA ALA A 6 24.03 5.32 -51.98
C ALA A 6 22.76 5.46 -51.15
N ALA A 7 22.37 4.38 -50.44
CA ALA A 7 21.30 4.39 -49.47
C ALA A 7 21.83 4.83 -48.09
N LEU A 8 21.40 5.99 -47.61
CA LEU A 8 21.67 6.48 -46.28
C LEU A 8 20.69 5.79 -45.30
N ILE A 9 21.20 4.90 -44.45
CA ILE A 9 20.45 4.32 -43.34
C ILE A 9 20.59 5.28 -42.14
N VAL A 10 19.50 6.01 -41.82
CA VAL A 10 19.40 6.80 -40.60
C VAL A 10 18.96 5.87 -39.47
N ALA A 11 19.93 5.48 -38.63
CA ALA A 11 19.65 4.75 -37.41
C ALA A 11 19.08 5.72 -36.33
N GLY A 12 17.75 5.78 -36.20
CA GLY A 12 17.11 6.49 -35.15
C GLY A 12 17.29 5.79 -33.80
N CYS A 13 18.15 6.33 -32.92
CA CYS A 13 18.20 5.93 -31.53
C CYS A 13 16.91 6.34 -30.82
N TRP A 14 16.04 5.39 -30.58
CA TRP A 14 14.91 5.56 -29.66
C TRP A 14 15.45 5.48 -28.23
N LEU A 15 15.70 6.65 -27.63
CA LEU A 15 15.87 6.77 -26.18
C LEU A 15 14.48 6.55 -25.54
N ALA A 16 14.20 5.31 -25.17
CA ALA A 16 13.08 5.00 -24.31
C ALA A 16 13.36 5.63 -22.93
N SER A 17 12.89 6.85 -22.72
CA SER A 17 12.79 7.44 -21.40
C SER A 17 11.85 6.55 -20.59
N ALA A 18 12.41 5.78 -19.65
CA ALA A 18 11.63 5.10 -18.63
C ALA A 18 10.96 6.20 -17.78
N ALA A 19 9.77 6.63 -18.18
CA ALA A 19 8.90 7.43 -17.37
C ALA A 19 8.61 6.58 -16.12
N ARG A 20 9.24 6.93 -14.99
CA ARG A 20 8.79 6.44 -13.70
C ARG A 20 7.36 6.95 -13.56
N ALA A 21 6.40 6.04 -13.63
CA ALA A 21 5.02 6.34 -13.29
C ALA A 21 5.04 6.84 -11.84
N GLN A 22 4.81 8.13 -11.67
CA GLN A 22 4.64 8.73 -10.36
C GLN A 22 3.38 8.11 -9.79
N ASP A 23 3.47 7.48 -8.63
CA ASP A 23 2.33 6.84 -7.98
C ASP A 23 1.27 7.92 -7.66
N THR A 24 0.31 8.08 -8.57
CA THR A 24 -0.74 9.11 -8.46
C THR A 24 -1.65 8.88 -7.23
N ASN A 25 -1.62 7.69 -6.66
CA ASN A 25 -2.38 7.38 -5.45
C ASN A 25 -1.69 7.87 -4.17
N ALA A 26 -0.37 8.07 -4.18
CA ALA A 26 0.33 8.72 -3.07
C ALA A 26 -0.16 10.17 -2.86
N LEU A 27 -0.61 10.84 -3.93
CA LEU A 27 -1.18 12.20 -3.85
C LEU A 27 -2.63 12.23 -3.31
N LYS A 28 -3.26 11.09 -3.08
CA LYS A 28 -4.58 11.02 -2.44
C LYS A 28 -4.50 11.01 -0.91
N THR A 29 -3.32 10.77 -0.35
CA THR A 29 -3.09 10.76 1.09
C THR A 29 -2.63 12.14 1.56
N GLU A 30 -3.01 12.51 2.79
CA GLU A 30 -2.59 13.79 3.39
C GLU A 30 -1.08 13.88 3.50
N ILE A 31 -0.44 12.83 4.03
CA ILE A 31 1.02 12.77 4.13
C ILE A 31 1.69 12.77 2.75
N GLY A 32 1.07 12.18 1.73
CA GLY A 32 1.57 12.21 0.36
C GLY A 32 1.50 13.61 -0.25
N MET A 33 0.39 14.33 -0.05
CA MET A 33 0.24 15.72 -0.48
C MET A 33 1.21 16.64 0.27
N PHE A 34 1.37 16.43 1.58
CA PHE A 34 2.34 17.17 2.38
C PHE A 34 3.79 16.98 1.87
N GLU A 35 4.16 15.76 1.52
CA GLU A 35 5.50 15.44 1.00
C GLU A 35 5.76 15.94 -0.42
N ALA A 36 4.72 16.19 -1.20
CA ALA A 36 4.83 16.67 -2.58
C ALA A 36 4.95 18.19 -2.71
N GLN A 37 4.97 18.93 -1.60
CA GLN A 37 5.06 20.40 -1.62
C GLN A 37 6.36 20.88 -2.28
N PRO A 38 6.28 21.69 -3.36
CA PRO A 38 7.47 22.17 -4.03
C PRO A 38 8.18 23.25 -3.19
N GLY A 39 9.52 23.27 -3.25
CA GLY A 39 10.34 24.29 -2.59
C GLY A 39 10.48 24.15 -1.08
N VAL A 40 9.98 23.05 -0.50
CA VAL A 40 10.05 22.76 0.94
C VAL A 40 10.91 21.52 1.19
N VAL A 41 11.82 21.62 2.18
CA VAL A 41 12.57 20.44 2.64
C VAL A 41 11.71 19.66 3.62
N ILE A 42 11.40 18.41 3.25
CA ILE A 42 10.66 17.47 4.09
C ILE A 42 11.62 16.38 4.58
N VAL A 43 11.70 16.22 5.90
CA VAL A 43 12.41 15.11 6.55
C VAL A 43 11.43 13.99 6.80
N LYS A 44 11.75 12.78 6.32
CA LYS A 44 10.91 11.57 6.47
C LYS A 44 11.59 10.61 7.46
N GLY A 45 10.91 10.30 8.55
CA GLY A 45 11.32 9.31 9.53
C GLY A 45 10.50 8.02 9.38
N PHE A 46 11.14 6.87 9.58
CA PHE A 46 10.51 5.55 9.55
C PHE A 46 10.92 4.74 10.77
N GLY A 47 9.95 4.11 11.42
CA GLY A 47 10.16 3.12 12.47
C GLY A 47 9.62 1.77 12.02
N GLU A 48 10.46 0.73 11.97
CA GLU A 48 10.01 -0.62 11.66
C GLU A 48 9.14 -1.14 12.82
N VAL A 49 7.96 -1.66 12.50
CA VAL A 49 7.04 -2.26 13.49
C VAL A 49 7.13 -3.78 13.41
N GLY A 50 7.16 -4.33 12.19
CA GLY A 50 7.32 -5.74 11.96
C GLY A 50 6.94 -6.15 10.55
N SER A 51 7.05 -7.45 10.28
CA SER A 51 6.73 -8.00 8.97
C SER A 51 6.09 -9.38 9.08
N ILE A 52 5.35 -9.77 8.04
CA ILE A 52 4.85 -11.12 7.81
C ILE A 52 5.32 -11.61 6.45
N SER A 53 5.63 -12.91 6.36
CA SER A 53 5.95 -13.56 5.10
C SER A 53 4.78 -14.42 4.65
N THR A 54 4.46 -14.33 3.36
CA THR A 54 3.49 -15.18 2.67
C THR A 54 4.22 -16.03 1.64
N GLY A 55 3.52 -16.94 0.99
CA GLY A 55 4.13 -17.71 -0.12
C GLY A 55 4.50 -16.86 -1.34
N ALA A 56 3.97 -15.65 -1.47
CA ALA A 56 4.14 -14.78 -2.63
C ALA A 56 4.94 -13.51 -2.37
N ALA A 57 4.93 -13.01 -1.12
CA ALA A 57 5.55 -11.71 -0.76
C ALA A 57 5.86 -11.62 0.74
N THR A 58 6.69 -10.66 1.10
CA THR A 58 6.85 -10.16 2.46
C THR A 58 6.10 -8.83 2.59
N ILE A 59 5.31 -8.68 3.65
CA ILE A 59 4.55 -7.48 3.96
C ILE A 59 5.14 -6.89 5.24
N SER A 60 5.75 -5.70 5.14
CA SER A 60 6.33 -4.98 6.28
C SER A 60 5.49 -3.76 6.63
N VAL A 61 5.30 -3.52 7.91
CA VAL A 61 4.57 -2.37 8.45
C VAL A 61 5.55 -1.44 9.15
N ARG A 62 5.51 -0.15 8.79
CA ARG A 62 6.39 0.89 9.32
C ARG A 62 5.57 2.08 9.78
N ALA A 63 5.82 2.56 10.99
CA ALA A 63 5.37 3.89 11.39
C ALA A 63 6.15 4.95 10.59
N LYS A 64 5.46 5.97 10.11
CA LYS A 64 6.03 7.03 9.28
C LYS A 64 5.71 8.39 9.86
N GLN A 65 6.69 9.28 9.88
CA GLN A 65 6.56 10.70 10.21
C GLN A 65 7.20 11.53 9.10
N SER A 66 6.54 12.61 8.69
CA SER A 66 7.09 13.60 7.78
C SER A 66 7.09 14.97 8.44
N ILE A 67 8.20 15.72 8.36
CA ILE A 67 8.41 17.00 9.03
C ILE A 67 8.84 18.05 8.01
N SER A 68 8.13 19.17 7.94
CA SER A 68 8.57 20.36 7.22
C SER A 68 9.65 21.09 8.00
N VAL A 69 10.85 21.23 7.43
CA VAL A 69 11.94 21.94 8.08
C VAL A 69 11.62 23.43 8.24
N ALA A 70 10.88 24.01 7.30
CA ALA A 70 10.55 25.43 7.31
C ALA A 70 9.52 25.81 8.39
N THR A 71 8.54 24.94 8.65
CA THR A 71 7.41 25.25 9.54
C THR A 71 7.42 24.44 10.84
N GLY A 72 8.19 23.35 10.89
CA GLY A 72 8.13 22.37 11.98
C GLY A 72 6.84 21.53 11.98
N HIS A 73 5.95 21.71 11.01
CA HIS A 73 4.73 20.92 10.89
C HIS A 73 5.05 19.43 10.69
N LYS A 74 4.28 18.57 11.31
CA LYS A 74 4.49 17.11 11.30
C LYS A 74 3.22 16.41 10.83
N ASP A 75 3.39 15.48 9.89
CA ASP A 75 2.37 14.53 9.48
C ASP A 75 2.78 13.11 9.82
N PHE A 76 1.79 12.26 10.11
CA PHE A 76 1.99 10.90 10.54
C PHE A 76 1.16 9.93 9.69
N GLY A 77 1.66 8.74 9.54
CA GLY A 77 0.97 7.67 8.83
C GLY A 77 1.72 6.36 8.93
N ILE A 78 1.21 5.34 8.26
CA ILE A 78 1.83 4.02 8.18
C ILE A 78 2.25 3.77 6.74
N ALA A 79 3.46 3.24 6.54
CA ALA A 79 3.88 2.69 5.27
C ALA A 79 3.75 1.15 5.32
N VAL A 80 2.93 0.59 4.44
CA VAL A 80 2.83 -0.85 4.20
C VAL A 80 3.65 -1.16 2.96
N VAL A 81 4.77 -1.85 3.17
CA VAL A 81 5.70 -2.24 2.10
C VAL A 81 5.44 -3.69 1.73
N ILE A 82 5.16 -3.94 0.47
CA ILE A 82 4.86 -5.26 -0.06
C ILE A 82 5.94 -5.61 -1.05
N GLU A 83 6.72 -6.65 -0.79
CA GLU A 83 7.87 -7.07 -1.60
C GLU A 83 7.72 -8.52 -2.07
N GLY A 84 7.59 -8.72 -3.38
CA GLY A 84 7.72 -10.01 -4.07
C GLY A 84 9.10 -10.16 -4.70
N ASN A 85 9.31 -11.25 -5.45
CA ASN A 85 10.63 -11.57 -6.03
C ASN A 85 11.21 -10.49 -6.94
N GLN A 86 10.37 -9.79 -7.72
CA GLN A 86 10.82 -8.82 -8.74
C GLN A 86 10.02 -7.51 -8.71
N TRP A 87 9.22 -7.29 -7.68
CA TRP A 87 8.38 -6.10 -7.54
C TRP A 87 8.32 -5.66 -6.09
N ARG A 88 8.12 -4.37 -5.91
CA ARG A 88 7.93 -3.73 -4.62
C ARG A 88 6.87 -2.65 -4.75
N GLN A 89 5.96 -2.64 -3.81
CA GLN A 89 4.91 -1.63 -3.70
C GLN A 89 4.94 -1.03 -2.30
N ILE A 90 4.57 0.24 -2.19
CA ILE A 90 4.48 0.95 -0.91
C ILE A 90 3.14 1.66 -0.88
N ALA A 91 2.26 1.20 -0.02
CA ALA A 91 1.01 1.87 0.28
C ALA A 91 1.19 2.76 1.51
N ILE A 92 0.66 3.96 1.45
CA ILE A 92 0.63 4.89 2.59
C ILE A 92 -0.79 4.89 3.16
N VAL A 93 -0.90 4.74 4.47
CA VAL A 93 -2.14 4.85 5.21
C VAL A 93 -2.05 6.09 6.07
N ASP A 94 -2.95 7.04 5.85
CA ASP A 94 -3.00 8.26 6.66
C ASP A 94 -3.47 7.94 8.07
N ASP A 95 -3.05 8.78 8.98
CA ASP A 95 -3.39 8.62 10.38
C ASP A 95 -4.90 8.70 10.68
N ASP A 96 -5.61 9.59 10.00
CA ASP A 96 -7.05 9.81 10.17
C ASP A 96 -7.91 8.62 9.71
N GLU A 97 -7.37 7.72 8.87
CA GLU A 97 -8.08 6.51 8.41
C GLU A 97 -7.77 5.25 9.25
N LEU A 98 -6.79 5.31 10.19
CA LEU A 98 -6.33 4.13 10.92
C LEU A 98 -7.40 3.48 11.79
N ASP A 99 -8.25 4.25 12.47
CA ASP A 99 -9.32 3.70 13.29
C ASP A 99 -10.37 2.99 12.43
N ALA A 100 -10.74 3.59 11.29
CA ALA A 100 -11.67 2.98 10.34
C ALA A 100 -11.08 1.71 9.72
N LEU A 101 -9.78 1.72 9.37
CA LEU A 101 -9.06 0.57 8.86
C LEU A 101 -9.08 -0.59 9.88
N LEU A 102 -8.67 -0.36 11.13
CA LEU A 102 -8.61 -1.40 12.16
C LEU A 102 -10.00 -2.00 12.43
N ASN A 103 -11.06 -1.17 12.49
CA ASN A 103 -12.44 -1.63 12.61
C ASN A 103 -12.87 -2.45 11.39
N GLY A 104 -12.50 -2.00 10.19
CA GLY A 104 -12.76 -2.73 8.94
C GLY A 104 -12.10 -4.11 8.92
N LEU A 105 -10.83 -4.20 9.35
CA LEU A 105 -10.11 -5.46 9.44
C LEU A 105 -10.73 -6.43 10.45
N ASP A 106 -11.18 -5.94 11.60
CA ASP A 106 -11.89 -6.74 12.60
C ASP A 106 -13.20 -7.28 12.02
N TYR A 107 -13.98 -6.44 11.33
CA TYR A 107 -15.21 -6.86 10.66
C TYR A 107 -14.94 -7.92 9.59
N LEU A 108 -13.99 -7.68 8.68
CA LEU A 108 -13.65 -8.61 7.60
C LEU A 108 -13.11 -9.94 8.13
N GLY A 109 -12.36 -9.91 9.23
CA GLY A 109 -11.85 -11.13 9.88
C GLY A 109 -12.93 -11.99 10.54
N LYS A 110 -14.10 -11.42 10.84
CA LYS A 110 -15.25 -12.08 11.47
C LYS A 110 -16.42 -12.35 10.50
N ILE A 111 -16.27 -11.90 9.24
CA ILE A 111 -17.35 -12.04 8.25
C ILE A 111 -17.73 -13.51 8.02
N ASN A 112 -18.98 -13.78 7.73
CA ASN A 112 -19.49 -15.12 7.49
C ASN A 112 -20.51 -15.15 6.35
N TYR A 113 -20.95 -16.35 5.97
CA TYR A 113 -21.88 -16.53 4.85
C TYR A 113 -23.30 -15.97 5.07
N GLY A 114 -23.62 -15.49 6.26
CA GLY A 114 -24.89 -14.84 6.56
C GLY A 114 -24.94 -13.37 6.13
N VAL A 115 -23.82 -12.78 5.69
CA VAL A 115 -23.72 -11.37 5.28
C VAL A 115 -24.60 -11.04 4.06
N THR A 116 -24.88 -12.03 3.21
CA THR A 116 -25.77 -11.92 2.04
C THR A 116 -26.52 -13.22 1.77
N PRO A 117 -27.75 -13.17 1.23
CA PRO A 117 -28.46 -14.35 0.79
C PRO A 117 -27.85 -14.99 -0.47
N LEU A 118 -27.00 -14.28 -1.19
CA LEU A 118 -26.38 -14.74 -2.44
C LEU A 118 -25.38 -15.89 -2.20
N PRO A 119 -25.09 -16.72 -3.23
CA PRO A 119 -24.20 -17.88 -3.10
C PRO A 119 -22.72 -17.52 -2.91
N GLY A 120 -22.33 -16.27 -3.14
CA GLY A 120 -20.97 -15.76 -2.95
C GLY A 120 -20.96 -14.28 -2.60
N PHE A 121 -19.89 -13.85 -1.97
CA PHE A 121 -19.67 -12.44 -1.64
C PHE A 121 -18.19 -12.09 -1.73
N GLU A 122 -17.92 -10.82 -1.98
CA GLU A 122 -16.65 -10.16 -1.73
C GLU A 122 -16.95 -8.94 -0.86
N ALA A 123 -16.19 -8.80 0.21
CA ALA A 123 -16.23 -7.63 1.08
C ALA A 123 -14.83 -7.05 1.17
N SER A 124 -14.69 -5.74 1.07
CA SER A 124 -13.39 -5.07 1.08
C SER A 124 -13.40 -3.79 1.89
N PHE A 125 -12.25 -3.47 2.46
CA PHE A 125 -11.90 -2.15 2.98
C PHE A 125 -10.79 -1.58 2.10
N THR A 126 -10.96 -0.36 1.60
CA THR A 126 -10.00 0.30 0.73
C THR A 126 -9.52 1.59 1.39
N THR A 127 -8.20 1.77 1.51
CA THR A 127 -7.59 3.00 2.02
C THR A 127 -7.56 4.09 0.96
N LYS A 128 -7.31 5.35 1.35
CA LYS A 128 -7.15 6.49 0.44
C LYS A 128 -6.06 6.23 -0.62
N SER A 129 -4.98 5.55 -0.26
CA SER A 129 -3.91 5.20 -1.18
C SER A 129 -4.25 4.05 -2.14
N GLY A 130 -5.38 3.36 -1.94
CA GLY A 130 -5.78 2.22 -2.78
C GLY A 130 -5.29 0.86 -2.28
N LEU A 131 -4.82 0.75 -1.02
CA LEU A 131 -4.56 -0.53 -0.39
C LEU A 131 -5.90 -1.17 -0.01
N GLN A 132 -6.13 -2.39 -0.45
CA GLN A 132 -7.37 -3.14 -0.25
C GLN A 132 -7.14 -4.37 0.61
N PHE A 133 -8.00 -4.55 1.59
CA PHE A 133 -8.13 -5.73 2.43
C PHE A 133 -9.43 -6.40 2.05
N ILE A 134 -9.37 -7.63 1.56
CA ILE A 134 -10.49 -8.31 0.90
C ILE A 134 -10.80 -9.61 1.60
N ALA A 135 -12.08 -9.87 1.86
CA ALA A 135 -12.61 -11.18 2.27
C ALA A 135 -13.56 -11.70 1.19
N PHE A 136 -13.27 -12.87 0.66
CA PHE A 136 -14.06 -13.54 -0.37
C PHE A 136 -14.63 -14.85 0.16
N GLY A 137 -15.92 -15.06 -0.03
CA GLY A 137 -16.60 -16.31 0.36
C GLY A 137 -17.53 -16.83 -0.73
N SER A 138 -17.56 -18.14 -0.90
CA SER A 138 -18.49 -18.83 -1.79
C SER A 138 -19.08 -20.05 -1.10
N LYS A 139 -20.41 -20.19 -1.10
CA LYS A 139 -21.11 -21.37 -0.55
C LYS A 139 -20.73 -22.67 -1.26
N ARG A 140 -20.10 -22.58 -2.43
CA ARG A 140 -19.60 -23.74 -3.20
C ARG A 140 -18.18 -24.14 -2.80
N GLN A 141 -17.46 -23.29 -2.11
CA GLN A 141 -16.09 -23.53 -1.63
C GLN A 141 -16.10 -23.50 -0.10
N SER A 142 -15.32 -24.36 0.53
CA SER A 142 -15.18 -24.34 1.98
C SER A 142 -14.23 -23.21 2.40
N GLY A 143 -14.69 -22.39 3.35
CA GLY A 143 -13.89 -21.34 3.98
C GLY A 143 -13.97 -20.00 3.26
N ILE A 144 -13.67 -18.96 4.03
CA ILE A 144 -13.53 -17.58 3.55
C ILE A 144 -12.05 -17.33 3.30
N GLN A 145 -11.74 -16.83 2.12
CA GLN A 145 -10.38 -16.48 1.71
C GLN A 145 -10.15 -14.98 1.97
N THR A 146 -8.98 -14.63 2.45
CA THR A 146 -8.58 -13.24 2.69
C THR A 146 -7.38 -12.87 1.84
N PHE A 147 -7.37 -11.64 1.34
CA PHE A 147 -6.35 -11.13 0.44
C PHE A 147 -5.98 -9.70 0.80
N LEU A 148 -4.74 -9.35 0.45
CA LEU A 148 -4.23 -7.98 0.37
C LEU A 148 -3.95 -7.65 -1.10
N GLU A 149 -4.36 -6.46 -1.54
CA GLU A 149 -4.14 -5.96 -2.90
C GLU A 149 -3.80 -4.48 -2.86
N TYR A 150 -2.94 -4.00 -3.75
CA TYR A 150 -2.63 -2.57 -3.86
C TYR A 150 -2.66 -2.14 -5.33
N ASN A 151 -3.54 -1.17 -5.67
CA ASN A 151 -3.65 -0.54 -6.98
C ASN A 151 -3.72 -1.55 -8.15
N ASP A 152 -4.68 -2.48 -8.09
CA ASP A 152 -4.86 -3.54 -9.10
C ASP A 152 -3.60 -4.40 -9.31
N GLY A 153 -2.72 -4.43 -8.33
CA GLY A 153 -1.53 -5.28 -8.31
C GLY A 153 -1.86 -6.73 -7.98
N PRO A 154 -0.83 -7.55 -7.72
CA PRO A 154 -1.04 -8.94 -7.37
C PRO A 154 -1.85 -9.09 -6.07
N ARG A 155 -2.91 -9.90 -6.10
CA ARG A 155 -3.62 -10.33 -4.89
C ARG A 155 -2.75 -11.29 -4.08
N ILE A 156 -2.48 -10.94 -2.85
CA ILE A 156 -1.69 -11.74 -1.92
C ILE A 156 -2.64 -12.46 -0.97
N SER A 157 -2.69 -13.78 -1.08
CA SER A 157 -3.50 -14.59 -0.16
C SER A 157 -2.89 -14.60 1.24
N LEU A 158 -3.73 -14.38 2.24
CA LEU A 158 -3.37 -14.41 3.65
C LEU A 158 -4.10 -15.56 4.35
N THR A 159 -3.39 -16.31 5.17
CA THR A 159 -4.04 -17.23 6.12
C THR A 159 -4.68 -16.43 7.26
N SER A 160 -5.59 -17.04 8.01
CA SER A 160 -6.22 -16.39 9.16
C SER A 160 -5.19 -15.90 10.20
N ASN A 161 -4.10 -16.65 10.40
CA ASN A 161 -3.01 -16.22 11.28
C ASN A 161 -2.26 -15.01 10.73
N GLN A 162 -1.96 -14.98 9.44
CA GLN A 162 -1.30 -13.85 8.78
C GLN A 162 -2.18 -12.59 8.79
N TRP A 163 -3.49 -12.76 8.57
CA TRP A 163 -4.45 -11.67 8.70
C TRP A 163 -4.43 -11.05 10.10
N LEU A 164 -4.52 -11.89 11.14
CA LEU A 164 -4.46 -11.43 12.53
C LEU A 164 -3.12 -10.76 12.86
N GLN A 165 -2.00 -11.34 12.41
CA GLN A 165 -0.68 -10.74 12.59
C GLN A 165 -0.58 -9.37 11.92
N LEU A 166 -1.05 -9.24 10.67
CA LEU A 166 -1.04 -7.95 9.94
C LEU A 166 -1.90 -6.91 10.67
N SER A 167 -3.11 -7.28 11.10
CA SER A 167 -3.98 -6.40 11.89
C SER A 167 -3.31 -5.94 13.19
N ASN A 168 -2.63 -6.83 13.90
CA ASN A 168 -1.88 -6.50 15.11
C ASN A 168 -0.70 -5.56 14.82
N LEU A 169 0.05 -5.76 13.73
CA LEU A 169 1.14 -4.87 13.33
C LEU A 169 0.63 -3.46 13.01
N LEU A 170 -0.51 -3.33 12.33
CA LEU A 170 -1.13 -2.03 12.06
C LEU A 170 -1.58 -1.34 13.36
N GLY A 171 -2.15 -2.08 14.31
CA GLY A 171 -2.50 -1.57 15.63
C GLY A 171 -1.26 -1.11 16.43
N GLN A 172 -0.16 -1.86 16.38
CA GLN A 172 1.12 -1.47 17.00
C GLN A 172 1.71 -0.22 16.34
N ALA A 173 1.64 -0.13 15.01
CA ALA A 173 2.08 1.05 14.28
C ALA A 173 1.29 2.29 14.72
N LYS A 174 -0.05 2.20 14.83
CA LYS A 174 -0.89 3.28 15.35
C LYS A 174 -0.44 3.69 16.76
N SER A 175 -0.25 2.73 17.67
CA SER A 175 0.21 3.02 19.04
C SER A 175 1.58 3.71 19.05
N THR A 176 2.47 3.36 18.11
CA THR A 176 3.76 4.03 17.94
C THR A 176 3.57 5.48 17.52
N LEU A 177 2.68 5.76 16.55
CA LEU A 177 2.38 7.13 16.11
C LEU A 177 1.77 7.96 17.24
N ASP A 178 0.83 7.40 18.01
CA ASP A 178 0.22 8.07 19.18
C ASP A 178 1.29 8.48 20.21
N SER A 179 2.28 7.62 20.44
CA SER A 179 3.40 7.92 21.34
C SER A 179 4.30 9.07 20.85
N LEU A 180 4.45 9.24 19.52
CA LEU A 180 5.25 10.30 18.91
C LEU A 180 4.56 11.68 18.94
N ARG A 181 3.24 11.71 19.11
CA ARG A 181 2.46 12.95 19.21
C ARG A 181 2.42 13.51 20.60
N THR A 182 2.45 12.65 21.61
CA THR A 182 2.42 13.07 23.01
C THR A 182 3.82 13.55 23.38
N PRO A 183 4.05 14.86 23.63
CA PRO A 183 5.33 15.34 24.11
C PRO A 183 5.62 14.70 25.48
N LYS A 184 6.84 14.19 25.65
CA LYS A 184 7.34 13.78 26.95
C LYS A 184 7.63 14.97 27.83
#